data_d7b3b080132ead5b1e7fc8949408daf9
#
_entry.id   d7b3b080132ead5b1e7fc8949408daf9
#
_cell.length_a   1.000
_cell.length_b   1.000
_cell.length_c   1.000
_cell.angle_alpha   90.00
_cell.angle_beta   90.00
_cell.angle_gamma   90.00
#
_symmetry.space_group_name_H-M   'P 1'
#
loop_
_entity.id
_entity.type
_entity.pdbx_description
1 polymer ?
#
loop_
_entity_poly.entity_id
_entity_poly.type
_entity_poly.pdbx_seq_one_letter_code
_entity_poly.pdbx_strand_id
1 'polypeptide(L)'
;DGIVAKDGVRAAFDLYYPSSDSVRQALAADFADQMRQIGIEVSPRGASWDDIYPHQYSSPVLWGWGSNSPVELYQLTHSKGWGNYACYDNAEIDAHLDQARAARTVENSYEPYRKAQWDEATQTGVAPQGASTWVWLANIDHLYFQRDGIAIAQQKPHPHGHGWSLVNNVDQWDV
;
A
#
# COMPACT_ATOMS: atom_id res chain seq x y z
N ASP A 1 -16.10 27.02 -8.46
CA ASP A 1 -15.56 25.83 -9.08
C ASP A 1 -15.85 24.52 -8.31
N GLY A 2 -16.50 24.62 -7.13
CA GLY A 2 -16.92 23.49 -6.31
C GLY A 2 -15.84 22.89 -5.42
N ILE A 3 -14.62 23.46 -5.39
CA ILE A 3 -13.54 22.96 -4.53
C ILE A 3 -13.64 23.59 -3.14
N VAL A 4 -13.61 22.74 -2.12
CA VAL A 4 -13.68 23.15 -0.70
C VAL A 4 -12.40 23.94 -0.34
N ALA A 5 -12.56 24.98 0.46
CA ALA A 5 -11.45 25.74 1.01
C ALA A 5 -11.72 26.07 2.49
N LYS A 6 -10.66 26.07 3.29
CA LYS A 6 -10.67 26.49 4.69
C LYS A 6 -9.55 27.51 4.91
N ASP A 7 -9.87 28.66 5.47
CA ASP A 7 -8.93 29.74 5.77
C ASP A 7 -8.06 30.16 4.56
N GLY A 8 -8.68 30.14 3.35
CA GLY A 8 -8.01 30.47 2.09
C GLY A 8 -7.20 29.34 1.47
N VAL A 9 -7.05 28.20 2.15
CA VAL A 9 -6.35 27.01 1.63
C VAL A 9 -7.37 26.10 0.94
N ARG A 10 -7.14 25.85 -0.36
CA ARG A 10 -7.97 24.92 -1.15
C ARG A 10 -7.65 23.47 -0.82
N ALA A 11 -8.67 22.62 -0.83
CA ALA A 11 -8.47 21.18 -0.76
C ALA A 11 -7.96 20.67 -2.12
N ALA A 12 -6.67 20.81 -2.36
CA ALA A 12 -6.03 20.44 -3.61
C ALA A 12 -4.64 19.84 -3.36
N PHE A 13 -4.28 18.79 -4.12
CA PHE A 13 -2.95 18.16 -4.06
C PHE A 13 -2.60 17.42 -5.34
N ASP A 14 -1.30 17.18 -5.52
CA ASP A 14 -0.79 16.31 -6.57
C ASP A 14 -0.75 14.86 -6.10
N LEU A 15 -1.17 13.93 -6.97
CA LEU A 15 -1.08 12.48 -6.75
C LEU A 15 -0.09 11.89 -7.76
N TYR A 16 1.07 11.46 -7.27
CA TYR A 16 2.10 10.89 -8.13
C TYR A 16 1.87 9.41 -8.41
N TYR A 17 2.24 8.98 -9.62
CA TYR A 17 2.23 7.57 -10.02
C TYR A 17 3.32 7.32 -11.08
N PRO A 18 3.88 6.09 -11.19
CA PRO A 18 4.86 5.77 -12.22
C PRO A 18 4.22 5.79 -13.60
N SER A 19 4.73 6.64 -14.48
CA SER A 19 4.16 6.88 -15.83
C SER A 19 4.18 5.64 -16.74
N SER A 20 5.00 4.65 -16.42
CA SER A 20 5.05 3.36 -17.14
C SER A 20 3.97 2.36 -16.72
N ASP A 21 3.16 2.68 -15.70
CA ASP A 21 2.14 1.79 -15.15
C ASP A 21 0.73 2.27 -15.52
N SER A 22 0.14 1.64 -16.53
CA SER A 22 -1.19 2.01 -17.02
C SER A 22 -2.31 1.75 -16.01
N VAL A 23 -2.14 0.78 -15.10
CA VAL A 23 -3.12 0.49 -14.05
C VAL A 23 -3.13 1.63 -13.02
N ARG A 24 -1.95 2.06 -12.56
CA ARG A 24 -1.86 3.20 -11.64
C ARG A 24 -2.30 4.51 -12.29
N GLN A 25 -2.06 4.68 -13.59
CA GLN A 25 -2.60 5.82 -14.34
C GLN A 25 -4.14 5.84 -14.30
N ALA A 26 -4.78 4.72 -14.56
CA ALA A 26 -6.24 4.61 -14.52
C ALA A 26 -6.78 4.83 -13.11
N LEU A 27 -6.16 4.24 -12.09
CA LEU A 27 -6.52 4.45 -10.68
C LEU A 27 -6.38 5.91 -10.25
N ALA A 28 -5.32 6.61 -10.67
CA ALA A 28 -5.11 8.01 -10.35
C ALA A 28 -6.20 8.91 -10.97
N ALA A 29 -6.59 8.63 -12.21
CA ALA A 29 -7.64 9.36 -12.90
C ALA A 29 -9.01 9.14 -12.23
N ASP A 30 -9.36 7.89 -11.94
CA ASP A 30 -10.63 7.54 -11.29
C ASP A 30 -10.70 8.13 -9.86
N PHE A 31 -9.61 8.06 -9.11
CA PHE A 31 -9.52 8.68 -7.80
C PHE A 31 -9.72 10.20 -7.86
N ALA A 32 -9.10 10.87 -8.83
CA ALA A 32 -9.25 12.32 -9.00
C ALA A 32 -10.70 12.70 -9.34
N ASP A 33 -11.37 11.93 -10.20
CA ASP A 33 -12.77 12.16 -10.56
C ASP A 33 -13.72 11.96 -9.37
N GLN A 34 -13.49 10.94 -8.55
CA GLN A 34 -14.28 10.69 -7.34
C GLN A 34 -14.05 11.78 -6.29
N MET A 35 -12.81 12.20 -6.05
CA MET A 35 -12.48 13.25 -5.09
C MET A 35 -13.10 14.60 -5.47
N ARG A 36 -13.17 14.90 -6.77
CA ARG A 36 -13.83 16.11 -7.27
C ARG A 36 -15.32 16.18 -6.90
N GLN A 37 -16.00 15.04 -6.82
CA GLN A 37 -17.42 14.98 -6.44
C GLN A 37 -17.67 15.45 -5.00
N ILE A 38 -16.66 15.35 -4.13
CA ILE A 38 -16.71 15.82 -2.74
C ILE A 38 -15.95 17.13 -2.54
N GLY A 39 -15.59 17.82 -3.62
CA GLY A 39 -14.96 19.13 -3.58
C GLY A 39 -13.46 19.12 -3.31
N ILE A 40 -12.76 18.04 -3.62
CA ILE A 40 -11.30 17.94 -3.51
C ILE A 40 -10.70 17.88 -4.91
N GLU A 41 -9.73 18.74 -5.20
CA GLU A 41 -9.00 18.77 -6.45
C GLU A 41 -7.75 17.91 -6.36
N VAL A 42 -7.71 16.81 -7.11
CA VAL A 42 -6.52 15.96 -7.23
C VAL A 42 -5.94 16.09 -8.63
N SER A 43 -4.65 16.37 -8.72
CA SER A 43 -3.92 16.45 -9.99
C SER A 43 -3.04 15.20 -10.16
N PRO A 44 -3.43 14.23 -11.02
CA PRO A 44 -2.58 13.08 -11.32
C PRO A 44 -1.27 13.49 -11.99
N ARG A 45 -0.13 13.00 -11.47
CA ARG A 45 1.23 13.30 -11.95
C ARG A 45 1.96 12.01 -12.31
N GLY A 46 1.96 11.64 -13.58
CA GLY A 46 2.76 10.53 -14.09
C GLY A 46 4.24 10.94 -14.23
N ALA A 47 5.15 10.20 -13.57
CA ALA A 47 6.57 10.51 -13.58
C ALA A 47 7.43 9.23 -13.51
N SER A 48 8.74 9.36 -13.67
CA SER A 48 9.68 8.27 -13.38
C SER A 48 9.79 8.06 -11.86
N TRP A 49 10.26 6.90 -11.43
CA TRP A 49 10.50 6.68 -10.00
C TRP A 49 11.55 7.65 -9.42
N ASP A 50 12.57 8.00 -10.21
CA ASP A 50 13.60 8.96 -9.77
C ASP A 50 13.00 10.36 -9.51
N ASP A 51 11.98 10.74 -10.28
CA ASP A 51 11.25 11.99 -10.07
C ASP A 51 10.20 11.89 -8.94
N ILE A 52 9.66 10.69 -8.67
CA ILE A 52 8.66 10.46 -7.63
C ILE A 52 9.32 10.43 -6.23
N TYR A 53 10.45 9.74 -6.08
CA TYR A 53 11.09 9.57 -4.77
C TYR A 53 11.33 10.88 -3.98
N PRO A 54 11.72 12.00 -4.58
CA PRO A 54 11.84 13.26 -3.86
C PRO A 54 10.54 13.77 -3.22
N HIS A 55 9.39 13.33 -3.72
CA HIS A 55 8.06 13.76 -3.27
C HIS A 55 7.42 12.82 -2.25
N GLN A 56 8.00 11.65 -1.99
CA GLN A 56 7.37 10.56 -1.20
C GLN A 56 7.00 10.94 0.24
N TYR A 57 7.60 11.98 0.81
CA TYR A 57 7.32 12.46 2.16
C TYR A 57 6.49 13.75 2.18
N SER A 58 6.13 14.29 1.02
CA SER A 58 5.43 15.57 0.92
C SER A 58 4.16 15.52 0.08
N SER A 59 3.97 14.48 -0.70
CA SER A 59 2.83 14.32 -1.58
C SER A 59 2.36 12.86 -1.60
N PRO A 60 1.07 12.62 -1.80
CA PRO A 60 0.56 11.27 -2.02
C PRO A 60 1.17 10.62 -3.26
N VAL A 61 1.51 9.35 -3.13
CA VAL A 61 2.05 8.52 -4.22
C VAL A 61 1.25 7.21 -4.31
N LEU A 62 0.90 6.80 -5.50
CA LEU A 62 0.32 5.48 -5.74
C LEU A 62 1.41 4.41 -5.69
N TRP A 63 1.58 3.83 -4.52
CA TRP A 63 2.45 2.69 -4.28
C TRP A 63 1.77 1.37 -4.65
N GLY A 64 2.55 0.31 -4.69
CA GLY A 64 2.07 -1.06 -4.70
C GLY A 64 2.82 -1.86 -3.65
N TRP A 65 2.08 -2.52 -2.80
CA TRP A 65 2.61 -3.44 -1.80
C TRP A 65 1.97 -4.80 -1.98
N GLY A 66 2.75 -5.81 -1.82
CA GLY A 66 2.25 -7.17 -1.83
C GLY A 66 3.11 -7.98 -0.88
N SER A 67 2.58 -8.36 0.26
CA SER A 67 3.25 -9.25 1.18
C SER A 67 2.26 -10.27 1.74
N ASN A 68 2.72 -11.50 1.87
CA ASN A 68 1.98 -12.55 2.56
C ASN A 68 2.32 -12.60 4.06
N SER A 69 3.01 -11.59 4.57
CA SER A 69 3.45 -11.54 5.96
C SER A 69 2.98 -10.25 6.65
N PRO A 70 2.39 -10.34 7.86
CA PRO A 70 2.01 -9.16 8.64
C PRO A 70 3.23 -8.32 9.10
N VAL A 71 4.46 -8.81 8.93
CA VAL A 71 5.69 -8.03 9.16
C VAL A 71 5.74 -6.78 8.29
N GLU A 72 5.08 -6.79 7.14
CA GLU A 72 4.96 -5.62 6.29
C GLU A 72 4.28 -4.44 7.01
N LEU A 73 3.30 -4.70 7.86
CA LEU A 73 2.67 -3.65 8.66
C LEU A 73 3.69 -2.89 9.51
N TYR A 74 4.68 -3.60 10.08
CA TYR A 74 5.78 -2.95 10.80
C TYR A 74 6.56 -1.98 9.89
N GLN A 75 6.94 -2.44 8.71
CA GLN A 75 7.74 -1.62 7.79
C GLN A 75 7.00 -0.37 7.30
N LEU A 76 5.69 -0.48 7.14
CA LEU A 76 4.87 0.62 6.61
C LEU A 76 4.40 1.61 7.67
N THR A 77 4.33 1.21 8.96
CA THR A 77 3.61 2.00 9.96
C THR A 77 4.39 2.26 11.25
N HIS A 78 5.42 1.48 11.58
CA HIS A 78 6.29 1.77 12.72
C HIS A 78 7.07 3.06 12.49
N SER A 79 7.29 3.90 13.51
CA SER A 79 8.02 5.16 13.39
C SER A 79 9.42 5.01 12.78
N LYS A 80 10.06 3.84 12.96
CA LYS A 80 11.36 3.46 12.38
C LYS A 80 11.24 2.60 11.11
N GLY A 81 10.03 2.38 10.62
CA GLY A 81 9.79 1.59 9.41
C GLY A 81 10.24 2.35 8.17
N TRP A 82 10.95 1.67 7.27
CA TRP A 82 11.48 2.29 6.05
C TRP A 82 10.37 2.76 5.07
N GLY A 83 9.18 2.16 5.15
CA GLY A 83 8.02 2.51 4.33
C GLY A 83 7.02 3.44 5.04
N ASN A 84 7.35 4.00 6.21
CA ASN A 84 6.52 4.97 6.90
C ASN A 84 6.62 6.36 6.24
N TYR A 85 6.13 6.47 5.01
CA TYR A 85 6.18 7.73 4.23
C TYR A 85 5.28 8.82 4.81
N ALA A 86 4.29 8.46 5.63
CA ALA A 86 3.48 9.43 6.36
C ALA A 86 4.24 10.12 7.51
N CYS A 87 5.46 9.67 7.83
CA CYS A 87 6.26 10.14 8.97
C CYS A 87 5.45 10.12 10.29
N TYR A 88 4.55 9.15 10.40
CA TYR A 88 3.70 9.01 11.57
C TYR A 88 4.49 8.40 12.73
N ASP A 89 4.38 9.01 13.90
CA ASP A 89 5.05 8.57 15.13
C ASP A 89 4.01 8.43 16.23
N ASN A 90 3.88 7.21 16.77
CA ASN A 90 3.00 6.91 17.88
C ASN A 90 3.58 5.76 18.71
N ALA A 91 3.97 6.04 19.94
CA ALA A 91 4.65 5.09 20.80
C ALA A 91 3.80 3.86 21.17
N GLU A 92 2.47 3.97 21.21
CA GLU A 92 1.58 2.82 21.50
C GLU A 92 1.53 1.87 20.31
N ILE A 93 1.40 2.41 19.10
CA ILE A 93 1.43 1.62 17.87
C ILE A 93 2.77 0.93 17.71
N ASP A 94 3.86 1.66 17.94
CA ASP A 94 5.22 1.11 17.89
C ASP A 94 5.39 -0.04 18.91
N ALA A 95 4.90 0.13 20.13
CA ALA A 95 4.97 -0.91 21.15
C ALA A 95 4.19 -2.18 20.74
N HIS A 96 3.01 -2.04 20.14
CA HIS A 96 2.26 -3.18 19.62
C HIS A 96 3.00 -3.87 18.46
N LEU A 97 3.60 -3.12 17.56
CA LEU A 97 4.37 -3.67 16.44
C LEU A 97 5.65 -4.36 16.93
N ASP A 98 6.35 -3.79 17.90
CA ASP A 98 7.52 -4.41 18.51
C ASP A 98 7.15 -5.70 19.25
N GLN A 99 6.05 -5.71 19.99
CA GLN A 99 5.53 -6.91 20.65
C GLN A 99 5.17 -8.00 19.65
N ALA A 100 4.53 -7.64 18.52
CA ALA A 100 4.20 -8.57 17.45
C ALA A 100 5.47 -9.22 16.87
N ARG A 101 6.50 -8.43 16.58
CA ARG A 101 7.79 -8.93 16.07
C ARG A 101 8.55 -9.81 17.06
N ALA A 102 8.44 -9.53 18.36
CA ALA A 102 9.10 -10.30 19.41
C ALA A 102 8.35 -11.58 19.76
N ALA A 103 7.17 -11.81 19.22
CA ALA A 103 6.36 -12.98 19.51
C ALA A 103 7.08 -14.28 19.08
N ARG A 104 7.01 -15.30 19.94
CA ARG A 104 7.69 -16.58 19.71
C ARG A 104 6.94 -17.51 18.75
N THR A 105 5.65 -17.28 18.56
CA THR A 105 4.80 -18.01 17.61
C THR A 105 3.97 -17.03 16.79
N VAL A 106 3.49 -17.47 15.64
CA VAL A 106 2.65 -16.64 14.77
C VAL A 106 1.36 -16.26 15.48
N GLU A 107 0.75 -17.20 16.19
CA GLU A 107 -0.51 -17.01 16.93
C GLU A 107 -0.35 -15.90 17.99
N ASN A 108 0.76 -15.87 18.69
CA ASN A 108 1.05 -14.85 19.70
C ASN A 108 1.29 -13.46 19.10
N SER A 109 1.56 -13.36 17.80
CA SER A 109 1.72 -12.07 17.10
C SER A 109 0.40 -11.46 16.65
N TYR A 110 -0.69 -12.23 16.56
CA TYR A 110 -1.95 -11.77 15.99
C TYR A 110 -2.58 -10.63 16.78
N GLU A 111 -2.66 -10.78 18.10
CA GLU A 111 -3.29 -9.77 18.94
C GLU A 111 -2.53 -8.44 18.94
N PRO A 112 -1.20 -8.41 19.10
CA PRO A 112 -0.43 -7.18 18.93
C PRO A 112 -0.58 -6.54 17.54
N TYR A 113 -0.56 -7.30 16.44
CA TYR A 113 -0.82 -6.75 15.11
C TYR A 113 -2.24 -6.18 14.97
N ARG A 114 -3.24 -6.84 15.55
CA ARG A 114 -4.61 -6.33 15.57
C ARG A 114 -4.70 -5.00 16.31
N LYS A 115 -4.04 -4.89 17.47
CA LYS A 115 -4.01 -3.66 18.25
C LYS A 115 -3.25 -2.54 17.55
N ALA A 116 -2.18 -2.83 16.85
CA ALA A 116 -1.49 -1.83 16.04
C ALA A 116 -2.40 -1.26 14.93
N GLN A 117 -3.30 -2.07 14.38
CA GLN A 117 -4.31 -1.58 13.45
C GLN A 117 -5.37 -0.73 14.16
N TRP A 118 -5.90 -1.21 15.26
CA TRP A 118 -6.85 -0.48 16.10
C TRP A 118 -6.91 -1.07 17.51
N ASP A 119 -6.56 -0.26 18.52
CA ASP A 119 -6.75 -0.60 19.93
C ASP A 119 -7.94 0.19 20.51
N GLU A 120 -9.02 -0.53 20.83
CA GLU A 120 -10.24 0.08 21.37
C GLU A 120 -10.02 0.68 22.77
N ALA A 121 -9.04 0.20 23.53
CA ALA A 121 -8.77 0.70 24.88
C ALA A 121 -8.14 2.09 24.86
N THR A 122 -7.27 2.36 23.89
CA THR A 122 -6.57 3.64 23.76
C THR A 122 -7.14 4.53 22.65
N GLN A 123 -8.05 3.98 21.82
CA GLN A 123 -8.60 4.65 20.63
C GLN A 123 -7.49 5.09 19.66
N THR A 124 -6.46 4.27 19.53
CA THR A 124 -5.32 4.50 18.62
C THR A 124 -5.15 3.35 17.64
N GLY A 125 -4.53 3.63 16.50
CA GLY A 125 -4.23 2.65 15.47
C GLY A 125 -4.02 3.28 14.10
N VAL A 126 -3.53 2.49 13.15
CA VAL A 126 -3.24 2.95 11.77
C VAL A 126 -4.39 2.69 10.79
N ALA A 127 -5.46 2.04 11.23
CA ALA A 127 -6.66 1.81 10.43
C ALA A 127 -7.41 3.13 10.11
N PRO A 128 -8.37 3.12 9.17
CA PRO A 128 -9.07 4.35 8.72
C PRO A 128 -9.75 5.15 9.83
N GLN A 129 -10.22 4.52 10.90
CA GLN A 129 -10.80 5.20 12.05
C GLN A 129 -9.77 5.88 12.95
N GLY A 130 -8.48 5.56 12.78
CA GLY A 130 -7.36 6.15 13.50
C GLY A 130 -6.52 7.07 12.61
N ALA A 131 -5.21 6.83 12.57
CA ALA A 131 -4.27 7.67 11.83
C ALA A 131 -4.40 7.59 10.30
N SER A 132 -4.95 6.50 9.78
CA SER A 132 -5.12 6.28 8.33
C SER A 132 -3.86 6.61 7.51
N THR A 133 -2.70 6.10 7.96
CA THR A 133 -1.40 6.39 7.34
C THR A 133 -1.28 5.86 5.91
N TRP A 134 -2.12 4.89 5.56
CA TRP A 134 -2.26 4.31 4.23
C TRP A 134 -3.73 4.23 3.82
N VAL A 135 -4.02 4.61 2.58
CA VAL A 135 -5.33 4.44 1.96
C VAL A 135 -5.25 3.28 0.98
N TRP A 136 -5.89 2.16 1.31
CA TRP A 136 -5.93 0.97 0.47
C TRP A 136 -7.03 1.11 -0.57
N LEU A 137 -6.66 1.23 -1.84
CA LEU A 137 -7.59 1.48 -2.93
C LEU A 137 -8.12 0.19 -3.57
N ALA A 138 -7.23 -0.73 -3.92
CA ALA A 138 -7.58 -1.95 -4.62
C ALA A 138 -6.52 -3.05 -4.44
N ASN A 139 -6.96 -4.30 -4.49
CA ASN A 139 -6.10 -5.43 -4.78
C ASN A 139 -6.08 -5.66 -6.29
N ILE A 140 -4.90 -5.72 -6.87
CA ILE A 140 -4.72 -5.91 -8.31
C ILE A 140 -4.46 -7.38 -8.58
N ASP A 141 -5.32 -7.97 -9.40
CA ASP A 141 -5.11 -9.33 -9.90
C ASP A 141 -4.02 -9.34 -10.97
N HIS A 142 -3.14 -10.32 -10.90
CA HIS A 142 -2.15 -10.59 -11.93
C HIS A 142 -2.71 -11.62 -12.90
N LEU A 143 -2.95 -11.20 -14.14
CA LEU A 143 -3.49 -12.06 -15.19
C LEU A 143 -2.33 -12.64 -16.01
N TYR A 144 -2.39 -13.93 -16.24
CA TYR A 144 -1.43 -14.67 -17.04
C TYR A 144 -2.14 -15.41 -18.17
N PHE A 145 -1.54 -15.38 -19.34
CA PHE A 145 -2.05 -16.07 -20.51
C PHE A 145 -1.01 -17.12 -20.93
N GLN A 146 -1.45 -18.34 -21.10
CA GLN A 146 -0.60 -19.41 -21.61
C GLN A 146 -1.18 -19.96 -22.91
N ARG A 147 -0.30 -20.48 -23.76
CA ARG A 147 -0.69 -21.19 -24.99
C ARG A 147 -1.18 -22.60 -24.63
N ASP A 148 -2.18 -23.06 -25.36
CA ASP A 148 -2.62 -24.46 -25.25
C ASP A 148 -1.47 -25.42 -25.55
N GLY A 149 -1.42 -26.52 -24.80
CA GLY A 149 -0.38 -27.55 -24.92
C GLY A 149 0.85 -27.31 -24.05
N ILE A 150 0.90 -26.22 -23.27
CA ILE A 150 1.92 -26.00 -22.25
C ILE A 150 1.31 -26.26 -20.88
N ALA A 151 1.87 -27.22 -20.13
CA ALA A 151 1.47 -27.45 -18.74
C ALA A 151 2.46 -26.75 -17.81
N ILE A 152 2.02 -25.64 -17.23
CA ILE A 152 2.81 -24.89 -16.25
C ILE A 152 2.77 -25.63 -14.92
N ALA A 153 3.93 -25.87 -14.33
CA ALA A 153 4.02 -26.48 -13.01
C ALA A 153 3.29 -25.64 -11.94
N GLN A 154 2.78 -26.31 -10.90
CA GLN A 154 2.08 -25.64 -9.82
C GLN A 154 2.93 -24.53 -9.20
N GLN A 155 2.43 -23.32 -9.27
CA GLN A 155 3.11 -22.16 -8.71
C GLN A 155 2.85 -22.04 -7.21
N LYS A 156 3.83 -21.50 -6.48
CA LYS A 156 3.69 -21.22 -5.04
C LYS A 156 3.62 -19.71 -4.83
N PRO A 157 2.92 -19.22 -3.78
CA PRO A 157 2.90 -17.79 -3.47
C PRO A 157 4.30 -17.20 -3.38
N HIS A 158 4.53 -16.07 -4.07
CA HIS A 158 5.78 -15.36 -3.95
C HIS A 158 5.85 -14.62 -2.60
N PRO A 159 6.96 -14.66 -1.85
CA PRO A 159 7.04 -14.03 -0.53
C PRO A 159 6.74 -12.54 -0.52
N HIS A 160 7.05 -11.83 -1.59
CA HIS A 160 6.78 -10.39 -1.74
C HIS A 160 5.37 -10.06 -2.22
N GLY A 161 4.53 -11.07 -2.50
CA GLY A 161 3.18 -10.82 -3.02
C GLY A 161 3.11 -10.11 -4.37
N HIS A 162 4.24 -9.73 -4.97
CA HIS A 162 4.28 -9.36 -6.38
C HIS A 162 3.93 -10.58 -7.22
N GLY A 163 3.14 -10.38 -8.24
CA GLY A 163 2.66 -11.45 -9.10
C GLY A 163 3.73 -12.48 -9.40
N TRP A 164 3.29 -13.70 -9.52
CA TRP A 164 4.14 -14.85 -9.72
C TRP A 164 4.99 -14.67 -10.96
N SER A 165 6.26 -14.95 -10.85
CA SER A 165 7.02 -15.22 -12.05
C SER A 165 6.58 -16.56 -12.58
N LEU A 166 5.87 -16.59 -13.70
CA LEU A 166 5.50 -17.83 -14.39
C LEU A 166 6.72 -18.68 -14.76
N VAL A 167 7.89 -18.06 -14.82
CA VAL A 167 9.15 -18.75 -15.13
C VAL A 167 9.83 -19.38 -13.91
N ASN A 168 9.30 -19.19 -12.69
CA ASN A 168 9.75 -19.98 -11.57
C ASN A 168 9.47 -21.45 -11.86
N ASN A 169 10.47 -22.31 -11.67
CA ASN A 169 10.37 -23.75 -11.93
C ASN A 169 10.01 -24.12 -13.38
N VAL A 170 10.46 -23.34 -14.35
CA VAL A 170 10.31 -23.66 -15.79
C VAL A 170 10.88 -25.04 -16.15
N ASP A 171 11.85 -25.53 -15.39
CA ASP A 171 12.39 -26.88 -15.48
C ASP A 171 11.38 -28.00 -15.18
N GLN A 172 10.25 -27.67 -14.59
CA GLN A 172 9.13 -28.60 -14.26
C GLN A 172 7.93 -28.45 -15.21
N TRP A 173 8.06 -27.59 -16.24
CA TRP A 173 6.99 -27.44 -17.22
C TRP A 173 7.00 -28.61 -18.19
N ASP A 174 5.81 -29.00 -18.65
CA ASP A 174 5.61 -29.98 -19.70
C ASP A 174 5.11 -29.29 -20.99
N VAL A 175 5.65 -29.68 -22.16
CA VAL A 175 5.39 -29.05 -23.46
C VAL A 175 5.05 -30.08 -24.50
#